data_ee3caf08950720bcb0d038db4457823c
#
_entry.id   ee3caf08950720bcb0d038db4457823c
#
_cell.length_a   1.000
_cell.length_b   1.000
_cell.length_c   1.000
_cell.angle_alpha   90.00
_cell.angle_beta   90.00
_cell.angle_gamma   90.00
#
_symmetry.space_group_name_H-M   'P 1'
#
loop_
_entity.id
_entity.type
_entity.pdbx_description
1 polymer ?
#
loop_
_entity_poly.entity_id
_entity_poly.type
_entity_poly.pdbx_seq_one_letter_code
_entity_poly.pdbx_strand_id
1 'polypeptide(L)'
;SFLVRRNLQGREVLLAARLLSEYMHDAIQEGKSLWIAQREGRSKDSTDKTQPALLKMLALGAQTKDSEQALSPLNIVPVTCSYEYDPCDYLKAQEMQLKRDVEGFKKSPADDGINMRTGIFGWKGEVSFHIGRPLSELISLGEVPLERPLTVEAIASLIDREIHSHYKLFPINYIALDLIDGVEHHYGVYTEEDKSRVLQYIESRIELVRLPEGLEPDREFLRRCLLMMYANPVLSKLKTELETRA
;
A
#
# COMPACT_ATOMS: atom_id res chain seq x y z
N SER A 1 -16.76 -13.63 6.83
CA SER A 1 -16.71 -12.41 6.00
C SER A 1 -17.95 -11.56 6.26
N PHE A 2 -17.82 -10.26 6.23
CA PHE A 2 -18.92 -9.30 6.38
C PHE A 2 -19.08 -8.48 5.10
N LEU A 3 -20.33 -8.02 4.85
CA LEU A 3 -20.66 -7.26 3.66
C LEU A 3 -20.47 -5.76 3.91
N VAL A 4 -19.57 -5.13 3.17
CA VAL A 4 -19.44 -3.68 3.15
C VAL A 4 -20.40 -3.11 2.09
N ARG A 5 -21.40 -2.34 2.52
CA ARG A 5 -22.31 -1.66 1.60
C ARG A 5 -21.56 -0.53 0.88
N ARG A 6 -21.57 -0.58 -0.44
CA ARG A 6 -21.03 0.48 -1.30
C ARG A 6 -22.19 1.31 -1.87
N ASN A 7 -21.86 2.49 -2.38
CA ASN A 7 -22.84 3.42 -3.00
C ASN A 7 -23.88 4.03 -2.04
N LEU A 8 -23.57 4.11 -0.75
CA LEU A 8 -24.34 4.88 0.21
C LEU A 8 -23.96 6.36 0.14
N GLN A 9 -24.89 7.25 0.55
CA GLN A 9 -24.64 8.69 0.56
C GLN A 9 -25.04 9.32 1.90
N GLY A 10 -24.37 10.42 2.24
CA GLY A 10 -24.72 11.24 3.38
C GLY A 10 -24.76 10.47 4.70
N ARG A 11 -25.89 10.56 5.41
CA ARG A 11 -26.07 9.99 6.76
C ARG A 11 -26.01 8.46 6.79
N GLU A 12 -26.39 7.81 5.70
CA GLU A 12 -26.36 6.34 5.60
C GLU A 12 -24.93 5.78 5.61
N VAL A 13 -23.96 6.49 5.03
CA VAL A 13 -22.54 6.10 5.08
C VAL A 13 -22.07 6.04 6.51
N LEU A 14 -22.38 7.07 7.32
CA LEU A 14 -21.94 7.14 8.70
C LEU A 14 -22.59 6.03 9.55
N LEU A 15 -23.89 5.78 9.35
CA LEU A 15 -24.59 4.71 10.05
C LEU A 15 -24.00 3.33 9.70
N ALA A 16 -23.78 3.07 8.41
CA ALA A 16 -23.19 1.80 7.97
C ALA A 16 -21.75 1.62 8.48
N ALA A 17 -20.95 2.67 8.49
CA ALA A 17 -19.60 2.66 9.04
C ALA A 17 -19.60 2.38 10.54
N ARG A 18 -20.54 2.97 11.29
CA ARG A 18 -20.70 2.73 12.73
C ARG A 18 -21.11 1.28 13.02
N LEU A 19 -22.12 0.76 12.34
CA LEU A 19 -22.56 -0.63 12.51
C LEU A 19 -21.43 -1.63 12.19
N LEU A 20 -20.64 -1.33 11.14
CA LEU A 20 -19.50 -2.15 10.77
C LEU A 20 -18.43 -2.11 11.88
N SER A 21 -18.15 -0.94 12.43
CA SER A 21 -17.19 -0.77 13.53
C SER A 21 -17.65 -1.50 14.79
N GLU A 22 -18.91 -1.36 15.20
CA GLU A 22 -19.50 -2.08 16.33
C GLU A 22 -19.37 -3.60 16.14
N TYR A 23 -19.70 -4.12 14.96
CA TYR A 23 -19.52 -5.54 14.64
C TYR A 23 -18.04 -5.99 14.75
N MET A 24 -17.07 -5.15 14.32
CA MET A 24 -15.66 -5.49 14.45
C MET A 24 -15.20 -5.55 15.92
N HIS A 25 -15.65 -4.61 16.75
CA HIS A 25 -15.36 -4.63 18.19
C HIS A 25 -15.93 -5.89 18.85
N ASP A 26 -17.19 -6.23 18.58
CA ASP A 26 -17.84 -7.44 19.11
C ASP A 26 -17.09 -8.70 18.65
N ALA A 27 -16.75 -8.79 17.37
CA ALA A 27 -16.03 -9.95 16.82
C ALA A 27 -14.65 -10.15 17.48
N ILE A 28 -13.91 -9.06 17.74
CA ILE A 28 -12.62 -9.14 18.44
C ILE A 28 -12.83 -9.57 19.90
N GLN A 29 -13.84 -9.03 20.59
CA GLN A 29 -14.16 -9.44 21.96
C GLN A 29 -14.56 -10.93 22.05
N GLU A 30 -15.18 -11.48 21.00
CA GLU A 30 -15.48 -12.90 20.87
C GLU A 30 -14.25 -13.76 20.48
N GLY A 31 -13.06 -13.17 20.42
CA GLY A 31 -11.81 -13.86 20.08
C GLY A 31 -11.63 -14.17 18.58
N LYS A 32 -12.39 -13.50 17.71
CA LYS A 32 -12.24 -13.64 16.24
C LYS A 32 -11.16 -12.71 15.71
N SER A 33 -10.33 -13.22 14.79
CA SER A 33 -9.36 -12.39 14.07
C SER A 33 -10.01 -11.79 12.82
N LEU A 34 -9.71 -10.51 12.56
CA LEU A 34 -10.17 -9.79 11.38
C LEU A 34 -8.99 -9.36 10.52
N TRP A 35 -9.15 -9.42 9.21
CA TRP A 35 -8.21 -8.87 8.24
C TRP A 35 -8.83 -7.69 7.52
N ILE A 36 -8.14 -6.56 7.52
CA ILE A 36 -8.60 -5.35 6.86
C ILE A 36 -7.46 -4.70 6.06
N ALA A 37 -7.77 -4.19 4.87
CA ALA A 37 -6.80 -3.41 4.10
C ALA A 37 -6.63 -2.02 4.73
N GLN A 38 -5.38 -1.53 4.80
CA GLN A 38 -5.03 -0.24 5.41
C GLN A 38 -5.57 0.99 4.64
N ARG A 39 -6.07 0.79 3.43
CA ARG A 39 -6.58 1.86 2.56
C ARG A 39 -7.67 1.36 1.62
N GLU A 40 -8.46 2.30 1.11
CA GLU A 40 -9.36 2.03 0.00
C GLU A 40 -8.56 1.89 -1.30
N GLY A 41 -8.86 0.84 -2.06
CA GLY A 41 -8.17 0.54 -3.31
C GLY A 41 -6.74 0.03 -3.12
N ARG A 42 -6.09 -0.26 -4.24
CA ARG A 42 -4.70 -0.74 -4.27
C ARG A 42 -3.76 0.44 -4.51
N SER A 43 -2.58 0.43 -3.89
CA SER A 43 -1.51 1.34 -4.24
C SER A 43 -1.12 1.15 -5.71
N LYS A 44 -1.03 2.26 -6.47
CA LYS A 44 -0.65 2.22 -7.88
C LYS A 44 0.85 2.37 -8.08
N ASP A 45 1.48 3.05 -7.15
CA ASP A 45 2.89 3.44 -7.20
C ASP A 45 3.70 2.84 -6.06
N SER A 46 3.12 1.90 -5.30
CA SER A 46 3.70 1.26 -4.11
C SER A 46 4.04 2.24 -2.97
N THR A 47 3.42 3.43 -2.95
CA THR A 47 3.41 4.28 -1.76
C THR A 47 2.30 3.81 -0.83
N ASP A 48 2.63 2.89 0.07
CA ASP A 48 1.66 2.38 1.02
C ASP A 48 1.51 3.36 2.19
N LYS A 49 0.27 3.84 2.36
CA LYS A 49 -0.10 4.75 3.46
C LYS A 49 -1.41 4.33 4.07
N THR A 50 -1.43 4.28 5.39
CA THR A 50 -2.65 4.04 6.15
C THR A 50 -3.60 5.23 6.01
N GLN A 51 -4.84 4.98 5.62
CA GLN A 51 -5.84 6.03 5.54
C GLN A 51 -6.40 6.37 6.92
N PRO A 52 -6.25 7.62 7.41
CA PRO A 52 -6.84 8.03 8.68
C PRO A 52 -8.36 7.82 8.75
N ALA A 53 -9.05 7.90 7.59
CA ALA A 53 -10.49 7.61 7.51
C ALA A 53 -10.85 6.18 7.92
N LEU A 54 -9.97 5.20 7.64
CA LEU A 54 -10.14 3.83 8.12
C LEU A 54 -10.07 3.75 9.65
N LEU A 55 -9.08 4.38 10.25
CA LEU A 55 -8.93 4.40 11.71
C LEU A 55 -10.10 5.15 12.38
N LYS A 56 -10.55 6.26 11.79
CA LYS A 56 -11.78 6.95 12.23
C LYS A 56 -12.99 6.04 12.17
N MET A 57 -13.15 5.26 11.10
CA MET A 57 -14.22 4.27 10.97
C MET A 57 -14.12 3.20 12.05
N LEU A 58 -12.93 2.62 12.28
CA LEU A 58 -12.70 1.61 13.33
C LEU A 58 -13.01 2.13 14.73
N ALA A 59 -12.79 3.42 14.99
CA ALA A 59 -13.07 4.04 16.28
C ALA A 59 -14.57 4.35 16.52
N LEU A 60 -15.45 4.33 15.51
CA LEU A 60 -16.86 4.69 15.65
C LEU A 60 -17.67 3.76 16.57
N GLY A 61 -17.26 2.49 16.70
CA GLY A 61 -17.91 1.50 17.57
C GLY A 61 -17.54 1.64 19.04
N ALA A 62 -16.50 2.39 19.35
CA ALA A 62 -16.07 2.61 20.73
C ALA A 62 -16.94 3.65 21.45
N GLN A 63 -17.03 3.54 22.78
CA GLN A 63 -17.77 4.48 23.63
C GLN A 63 -16.93 5.70 24.06
N THR A 64 -15.79 5.95 23.42
CA THR A 64 -14.89 7.05 23.73
C THR A 64 -14.59 7.87 22.50
N LYS A 65 -14.22 9.15 22.70
CA LYS A 65 -13.72 10.03 21.61
C LYS A 65 -12.19 10.06 21.53
N ASP A 66 -11.52 9.47 22.51
CA ASP A 66 -10.07 9.32 22.50
C ASP A 66 -9.68 8.23 21.52
N SER A 67 -8.86 8.57 20.51
CA SER A 67 -8.50 7.66 19.41
C SER A 67 -7.69 6.45 19.89
N GLU A 68 -6.79 6.65 20.84
CA GLU A 68 -5.98 5.58 21.42
C GLU A 68 -6.86 4.59 22.18
N GLN A 69 -7.72 5.09 23.06
CA GLN A 69 -8.64 4.26 23.83
C GLN A 69 -9.66 3.54 22.94
N ALA A 70 -10.10 4.18 21.85
CA ALA A 70 -11.04 3.59 20.91
C ALA A 70 -10.44 2.43 20.10
N LEU A 71 -9.18 2.54 19.72
CA LEU A 71 -8.51 1.56 18.87
C LEU A 71 -7.76 0.48 19.66
N SER A 72 -7.38 0.74 20.90
CA SER A 72 -6.64 -0.20 21.76
C SER A 72 -7.31 -1.58 21.89
N PRO A 73 -8.64 -1.71 22.11
CA PRO A 73 -9.31 -3.00 22.23
C PRO A 73 -9.25 -3.85 20.95
N LEU A 74 -9.01 -3.25 19.79
CA LEU A 74 -8.96 -3.95 18.51
C LEU A 74 -7.65 -4.70 18.29
N ASN A 75 -6.63 -4.49 19.12
CA ASN A 75 -5.32 -5.12 19.03
C ASN A 75 -4.77 -5.12 17.58
N ILE A 76 -4.71 -3.94 16.99
CA ILE A 76 -4.29 -3.75 15.59
C ILE A 76 -2.83 -4.16 15.44
N VAL A 77 -2.58 -5.10 14.52
CA VAL A 77 -1.24 -5.59 14.17
C VAL A 77 -0.98 -5.29 12.70
N PRO A 78 -0.03 -4.41 12.36
CA PRO A 78 0.37 -4.17 10.98
C PRO A 78 1.00 -5.42 10.35
N VAL A 79 0.68 -5.69 9.10
CA VAL A 79 1.31 -6.78 8.33
C VAL A 79 1.92 -6.20 7.06
N THR A 80 3.23 -6.36 6.93
CA THR A 80 3.98 -5.96 5.74
C THR A 80 4.03 -7.11 4.75
N CYS A 81 3.71 -6.83 3.49
CA CYS A 81 3.82 -7.79 2.40
C CYS A 81 4.71 -7.21 1.30
N SER A 82 5.86 -7.84 1.06
CA SER A 82 6.83 -7.42 0.04
C SER A 82 6.88 -8.46 -1.07
N TYR A 83 6.63 -8.05 -2.30
CA TYR A 83 6.80 -8.85 -3.51
C TYR A 83 8.06 -8.41 -4.24
N GLU A 84 8.86 -9.37 -4.73
CA GLU A 84 9.97 -9.06 -5.62
C GLU A 84 9.46 -8.43 -6.92
N TYR A 85 8.40 -9.01 -7.49
CA TYR A 85 7.74 -8.50 -8.70
C TYR A 85 6.23 -8.36 -8.47
N ASP A 86 5.67 -7.23 -8.89
CA ASP A 86 4.22 -7.05 -8.87
C ASP A 86 3.60 -7.55 -10.19
N PRO A 87 2.82 -8.63 -10.18
CA PRO A 87 2.23 -9.16 -11.40
C PRO A 87 1.27 -8.19 -12.08
N CYS A 88 0.77 -7.18 -11.36
CA CYS A 88 -0.14 -6.16 -11.88
C CYS A 88 0.56 -4.87 -12.30
N ASP A 89 1.88 -4.79 -12.30
CA ASP A 89 2.63 -3.56 -12.55
C ASP A 89 2.28 -2.91 -13.90
N TYR A 90 2.26 -3.67 -15.00
CA TYR A 90 1.89 -3.16 -16.32
C TYR A 90 0.43 -2.69 -16.39
N LEU A 91 -0.49 -3.34 -15.67
CA LEU A 91 -1.90 -2.92 -15.58
C LEU A 91 -2.04 -1.62 -14.81
N LYS A 92 -1.21 -1.42 -13.78
CA LYS A 92 -1.13 -0.17 -13.03
C LYS A 92 -0.56 0.95 -13.90
N ALA A 93 0.55 0.70 -14.61
CA ALA A 93 1.15 1.67 -15.54
C ALA A 93 0.18 2.04 -16.68
N GLN A 94 -0.52 1.05 -17.26
CA GLN A 94 -1.58 1.26 -18.24
C GLN A 94 -2.69 2.18 -17.70
N GLU A 95 -3.17 1.90 -16.49
CA GLU A 95 -4.20 2.75 -15.86
C GLU A 95 -3.70 4.17 -15.62
N MET A 96 -2.42 4.35 -15.26
CA MET A 96 -1.82 5.68 -15.10
C MET A 96 -1.80 6.44 -16.42
N GLN A 97 -1.43 5.79 -17.52
CA GLN A 97 -1.46 6.42 -18.85
C GLN A 97 -2.89 6.75 -19.26
N LEU A 98 -3.85 5.85 -19.09
CA LEU A 98 -5.25 6.11 -19.40
C LEU A 98 -5.83 7.28 -18.62
N LYS A 99 -5.45 7.41 -17.33
CA LYS A 99 -5.88 8.57 -16.52
C LYS A 99 -5.26 9.88 -16.95
N ARG A 100 -4.05 9.85 -17.51
CA ARG A 100 -3.39 11.02 -18.06
C ARG A 100 -4.00 11.46 -19.40
N ASP A 101 -4.27 10.49 -20.29
CA ASP A 101 -4.56 10.75 -21.70
C ASP A 101 -6.05 10.78 -22.02
N VAL A 102 -6.91 10.21 -21.15
CA VAL A 102 -8.35 10.13 -21.34
C VAL A 102 -9.08 10.89 -20.24
N GLU A 103 -9.70 12.00 -20.61
CA GLU A 103 -10.50 12.80 -19.67
C GLU A 103 -11.66 11.98 -19.10
N GLY A 104 -11.81 12.00 -17.78
CA GLY A 104 -12.89 11.30 -17.09
C GLY A 104 -12.75 9.77 -17.07
N PHE A 105 -11.58 9.21 -17.41
CA PHE A 105 -11.35 7.76 -17.38
C PHE A 105 -11.76 7.13 -16.05
N LYS A 106 -12.57 6.10 -16.13
CA LYS A 106 -12.97 5.27 -15.00
C LYS A 106 -12.77 3.80 -15.35
N LYS A 107 -12.20 3.05 -14.42
CA LYS A 107 -12.09 1.61 -14.52
C LYS A 107 -13.45 0.93 -14.62
N SER A 108 -13.55 -0.07 -15.47
CA SER A 108 -14.71 -0.95 -15.53
C SER A 108 -14.64 -2.07 -14.48
N PRO A 109 -15.77 -2.69 -14.11
CA PRO A 109 -15.75 -3.89 -13.27
C PRO A 109 -14.96 -5.07 -13.88
N ALA A 110 -14.91 -5.15 -15.21
CA ALA A 110 -14.12 -6.16 -15.92
C ALA A 110 -12.62 -5.97 -15.68
N ASP A 111 -12.14 -4.73 -15.69
CA ASP A 111 -10.73 -4.41 -15.39
C ASP A 111 -10.35 -4.81 -13.96
N ASP A 112 -11.26 -4.66 -13.00
CA ASP A 112 -11.03 -5.11 -11.63
C ASP A 112 -10.93 -6.64 -11.55
N GLY A 113 -11.75 -7.36 -12.31
CA GLY A 113 -11.66 -8.82 -12.45
C GLY A 113 -10.31 -9.29 -13.01
N ILE A 114 -9.84 -8.63 -14.09
CA ILE A 114 -8.53 -8.90 -14.71
C ILE A 114 -7.41 -8.64 -13.70
N ASN A 115 -7.43 -7.49 -13.01
CA ASN A 115 -6.43 -7.15 -12.02
C ASN A 115 -6.39 -8.16 -10.86
N MET A 116 -7.55 -8.59 -10.37
CA MET A 116 -7.64 -9.57 -9.29
C MET A 116 -7.08 -10.91 -9.73
N ARG A 117 -7.46 -11.41 -10.91
CA ARG A 117 -6.95 -12.67 -11.47
C ARG A 117 -5.44 -12.59 -11.67
N THR A 118 -4.93 -11.51 -12.27
CA THR A 118 -3.49 -11.29 -12.48
C THR A 118 -2.74 -11.25 -11.16
N GLY A 119 -3.28 -10.56 -10.15
CA GLY A 119 -2.66 -10.47 -8.82
C GLY A 119 -2.62 -11.81 -8.09
N ILE A 120 -3.62 -12.68 -8.26
CA ILE A 120 -3.65 -14.01 -7.62
C ILE A 120 -2.70 -14.98 -8.31
N PHE A 121 -2.78 -15.12 -9.63
CA PHE A 121 -2.10 -16.16 -10.39
C PHE A 121 -0.76 -15.73 -10.99
N GLY A 122 -0.50 -14.42 -11.08
CA GLY A 122 0.73 -13.92 -11.68
C GLY A 122 1.97 -14.22 -10.83
N TRP A 123 3.09 -14.41 -11.52
CA TRP A 123 4.38 -14.64 -10.89
C TRP A 123 4.86 -13.42 -10.10
N LYS A 124 5.40 -13.64 -8.90
CA LYS A 124 5.78 -12.59 -7.94
C LYS A 124 7.26 -12.63 -7.56
N GLY A 125 8.00 -13.63 -8.06
CA GLY A 125 9.33 -13.90 -7.53
C GLY A 125 9.27 -14.35 -6.06
N GLU A 126 10.14 -13.81 -5.25
CA GLU A 126 10.10 -14.02 -3.81
C GLU A 126 9.01 -13.16 -3.16
N VAL A 127 8.34 -13.72 -2.16
CA VAL A 127 7.30 -13.03 -1.36
C VAL A 127 7.69 -13.11 0.09
N SER A 128 7.69 -11.97 0.77
CA SER A 128 7.97 -11.88 2.20
C SER A 128 6.78 -11.28 2.94
N PHE A 129 6.40 -11.92 4.04
CA PHE A 129 5.44 -11.39 5.00
C PHE A 129 6.14 -11.13 6.33
N HIS A 130 5.89 -9.96 6.89
CA HIS A 130 6.33 -9.61 8.24
C HIS A 130 5.11 -9.22 9.07
N ILE A 131 4.95 -9.86 10.22
CA ILE A 131 3.93 -9.51 11.22
C ILE A 131 4.59 -8.53 12.18
N GLY A 132 4.12 -7.30 12.15
CA GLY A 132 4.66 -6.22 12.96
C GLY A 132 4.21 -6.26 14.42
N ARG A 133 4.68 -5.31 15.19
CA ARG A 133 4.31 -5.12 16.60
C ARG A 133 2.87 -4.60 16.71
N PRO A 134 2.12 -5.03 17.73
CA PRO A 134 0.80 -4.46 18.00
C PRO A 134 0.85 -2.95 18.20
N LEU A 135 -0.19 -2.23 17.76
CA LEU A 135 -0.28 -0.77 17.89
C LEU A 135 -0.07 -0.29 19.34
N SER A 136 -0.61 -1.01 20.32
CA SER A 136 -0.44 -0.71 21.76
C SER A 136 1.03 -0.74 22.19
N GLU A 137 1.82 -1.65 21.65
CA GLU A 137 3.26 -1.74 21.88
C GLU A 137 4.00 -0.59 21.20
N LEU A 138 3.68 -0.29 19.93
CA LEU A 138 4.25 0.84 19.20
C LEU A 138 4.06 2.18 19.92
N ILE A 139 2.88 2.38 20.52
CA ILE A 139 2.56 3.57 21.31
C ILE A 139 3.36 3.59 22.61
N SER A 140 3.51 2.45 23.28
CA SER A 140 4.17 2.35 24.59
C SER A 140 5.68 2.48 24.53
N LEU A 141 6.30 2.03 23.44
CA LEU A 141 7.77 2.10 23.25
C LEU A 141 8.27 3.54 23.14
N GLY A 142 7.43 4.49 22.71
CA GLY A 142 7.80 5.90 22.65
C GLY A 142 8.98 6.20 21.73
N GLU A 143 9.24 5.34 20.73
CA GLU A 143 10.33 5.51 19.76
C GLU A 143 10.23 6.82 18.97
N VAL A 144 9.07 7.46 19.03
CA VAL A 144 8.81 8.78 18.45
C VAL A 144 8.13 9.65 19.49
N PRO A 145 8.53 10.90 19.64
CA PRO A 145 7.78 11.86 20.46
C PRO A 145 6.34 11.97 19.94
N LEU A 146 5.38 11.60 20.79
CA LEU A 146 3.96 11.67 20.45
C LEU A 146 3.29 12.75 21.27
N GLU A 147 2.68 13.72 20.60
CA GLU A 147 1.80 14.70 21.27
C GLU A 147 0.51 14.00 21.72
N ARG A 148 0.10 14.29 22.96
CA ARG A 148 -1.12 13.73 23.53
C ARG A 148 -2.23 14.79 23.60
N PRO A 149 -3.51 14.45 23.34
CA PRO A 149 -4.02 13.11 22.95
C PRO A 149 -3.61 12.73 21.52
N LEU A 150 -3.44 11.42 21.27
CA LEU A 150 -3.05 10.94 19.94
C LEU A 150 -4.15 11.19 18.92
N THR A 151 -3.76 11.79 17.80
CA THR A 151 -4.63 11.93 16.64
C THR A 151 -4.63 10.63 15.81
N VAL A 152 -5.66 10.39 15.03
CA VAL A 152 -5.69 9.23 14.10
C VAL A 152 -4.60 9.34 13.03
N GLU A 153 -4.18 10.54 12.69
CA GLU A 153 -3.07 10.83 11.77
C GLU A 153 -1.73 10.37 12.36
N ALA A 154 -1.50 10.65 13.66
CA ALA A 154 -0.32 10.17 14.37
C ALA A 154 -0.31 8.64 14.47
N ILE A 155 -1.45 8.03 14.77
CA ILE A 155 -1.60 6.56 14.81
C ILE A 155 -1.36 5.95 13.42
N ALA A 156 -1.90 6.56 12.35
CA ALA A 156 -1.64 6.11 10.97
C ALA A 156 -0.14 6.16 10.65
N SER A 157 0.55 7.22 11.07
CA SER A 157 2.00 7.36 10.87
C SER A 157 2.81 6.29 11.63
N LEU A 158 2.39 5.89 12.84
CA LEU A 158 3.02 4.79 13.56
C LEU A 158 2.88 3.45 12.81
N ILE A 159 1.68 3.18 12.28
CA ILE A 159 1.42 1.98 11.48
C ILE A 159 2.27 2.00 10.21
N ASP A 160 2.32 3.13 9.51
CA ASP A 160 3.13 3.28 8.29
C ASP A 160 4.62 3.07 8.57
N ARG A 161 5.13 3.59 9.66
CA ARG A 161 6.52 3.38 10.08
C ARG A 161 6.84 1.92 10.34
N GLU A 162 5.96 1.22 11.06
CA GLU A 162 6.12 -0.21 11.31
C GLU A 162 6.14 -1.00 10.01
N ILE A 163 5.25 -0.69 9.06
CA ILE A 163 5.20 -1.32 7.75
C ILE A 163 6.46 -1.01 6.93
N HIS A 164 6.83 0.26 6.81
CA HIS A 164 7.94 0.68 5.94
C HIS A 164 9.29 0.22 6.45
N SER A 165 9.53 0.21 7.77
CA SER A 165 10.78 -0.29 8.36
C SER A 165 11.00 -1.77 8.09
N HIS A 166 9.92 -2.55 7.92
CA HIS A 166 9.97 -3.99 7.71
C HIS A 166 9.78 -4.41 6.25
N TYR A 167 9.82 -3.47 5.28
CA TYR A 167 9.91 -3.86 3.88
C TYR A 167 11.14 -4.73 3.64
N LYS A 168 10.92 -5.91 3.05
CA LYS A 168 11.98 -6.65 2.38
C LYS A 168 12.20 -6.01 1.02
N LEU A 169 13.39 -5.49 0.80
CA LEU A 169 13.80 -4.90 -0.47
C LEU A 169 14.59 -5.93 -1.28
N PHE A 170 14.37 -5.91 -2.58
CA PHE A 170 14.97 -6.80 -3.56
C PHE A 170 15.86 -6.01 -4.52
N PRO A 171 16.78 -6.64 -5.25
CA PRO A 171 17.65 -5.95 -6.21
C PRO A 171 16.90 -5.00 -7.15
N ILE A 172 15.72 -5.40 -7.66
CA ILE A 172 14.90 -4.56 -8.54
C ILE A 172 14.52 -3.21 -7.91
N ASN A 173 14.32 -3.15 -6.59
CA ASN A 173 13.95 -1.92 -5.91
C ASN A 173 15.09 -0.88 -5.96
N TYR A 174 16.32 -1.31 -5.70
CA TYR A 174 17.50 -0.46 -5.74
C TYR A 174 17.89 -0.07 -7.16
N ILE A 175 17.83 -1.02 -8.10
CA ILE A 175 18.09 -0.78 -9.52
C ILE A 175 17.10 0.25 -10.07
N ALA A 176 15.82 0.12 -9.72
CA ALA A 176 14.79 1.07 -10.15
C ALA A 176 15.05 2.49 -9.63
N LEU A 177 15.49 2.63 -8.38
CA LEU A 177 15.85 3.93 -7.81
C LEU A 177 17.07 4.53 -8.51
N ASP A 178 18.15 3.77 -8.68
CA ASP A 178 19.36 4.21 -9.34
C ASP A 178 19.10 4.61 -10.82
N LEU A 179 18.20 3.90 -11.52
CA LEU A 179 17.77 4.25 -12.89
C LEU A 179 16.95 5.54 -12.95
N ILE A 180 16.17 5.87 -11.91
CA ILE A 180 15.41 7.12 -11.81
C ILE A 180 16.36 8.30 -11.54
N ASP A 181 17.28 8.11 -10.60
CA ASP A 181 18.20 9.16 -10.17
C ASP A 181 19.33 9.39 -11.17
N GLY A 182 19.57 8.43 -12.09
CA GLY A 182 20.67 8.48 -13.06
C GLY A 182 22.07 8.30 -12.43
N VAL A 183 22.12 7.81 -11.18
CA VAL A 183 23.35 7.61 -10.41
C VAL A 183 23.27 6.27 -9.69
N GLU A 184 24.36 5.48 -9.73
CA GLU A 184 24.43 4.16 -9.09
C GLU A 184 24.84 4.27 -7.61
N HIS A 185 23.91 4.76 -6.79
CA HIS A 185 24.14 4.90 -5.34
C HIS A 185 24.18 3.55 -4.59
N HIS A 186 23.53 2.53 -5.16
CA HIS A 186 23.36 1.22 -4.54
C HIS A 186 24.21 0.13 -5.19
N TYR A 187 25.24 0.53 -5.94
CA TYR A 187 26.20 -0.40 -6.51
C TYR A 187 26.84 -1.26 -5.40
N GLY A 188 26.75 -2.59 -5.55
CA GLY A 188 27.18 -3.55 -4.53
C GLY A 188 26.02 -4.22 -3.77
N VAL A 189 24.79 -3.68 -3.88
CA VAL A 189 23.57 -4.38 -3.43
C VAL A 189 23.02 -5.30 -4.54
N TYR A 190 23.38 -5.03 -5.79
CA TYR A 190 23.00 -5.81 -6.97
C TYR A 190 24.20 -5.96 -7.94
N THR A 191 24.08 -6.89 -8.87
CA THR A 191 25.09 -7.14 -9.92
C THR A 191 24.67 -6.53 -11.25
N GLU A 192 25.62 -6.42 -12.21
CA GLU A 192 25.29 -6.02 -13.60
C GLU A 192 24.32 -7.02 -14.27
N GLU A 193 24.39 -8.29 -13.91
CA GLU A 193 23.45 -9.29 -14.40
C GLU A 193 22.03 -9.01 -13.86
N ASP A 194 21.89 -8.64 -12.59
CA ASP A 194 20.60 -8.24 -12.00
C ASP A 194 20.05 -7.01 -12.71
N LYS A 195 20.88 -6.00 -12.95
CA LYS A 195 20.51 -4.78 -13.67
C LYS A 195 20.03 -5.09 -15.09
N SER A 196 20.76 -5.93 -15.82
CA SER A 196 20.37 -6.35 -17.16
C SER A 196 19.04 -7.11 -17.16
N ARG A 197 18.83 -7.99 -16.19
CA ARG A 197 17.59 -8.75 -16.00
C ARG A 197 16.40 -7.83 -15.70
N VAL A 198 16.59 -6.84 -14.82
CA VAL A 198 15.55 -5.86 -14.48
C VAL A 198 15.20 -5.00 -15.68
N LEU A 199 16.18 -4.53 -16.46
CA LEU A 199 15.90 -3.77 -17.67
C LEU A 199 15.08 -4.57 -18.69
N GLN A 200 15.43 -5.83 -18.92
CA GLN A 200 14.66 -6.73 -19.79
C GLN A 200 13.25 -6.98 -19.24
N TYR A 201 13.13 -7.15 -17.93
CA TYR A 201 11.83 -7.30 -17.29
C TYR A 201 10.95 -6.08 -17.53
N ILE A 202 11.44 -4.87 -17.25
CA ILE A 202 10.67 -3.62 -17.44
C ILE A 202 10.19 -3.48 -18.88
N GLU A 203 11.07 -3.74 -19.86
CA GLU A 203 10.67 -3.70 -21.26
C GLU A 203 9.58 -4.73 -21.60
N SER A 204 9.73 -5.96 -21.08
CA SER A 204 8.71 -7.00 -21.26
C SER A 204 7.35 -6.60 -20.68
N ARG A 205 7.34 -5.84 -19.59
CA ARG A 205 6.09 -5.34 -18.97
C ARG A 205 5.44 -4.27 -19.83
N ILE A 206 6.21 -3.38 -20.44
CA ILE A 206 5.70 -2.37 -21.37
C ILE A 206 5.04 -3.02 -22.58
N GLU A 207 5.62 -4.11 -23.11
CA GLU A 207 5.02 -4.87 -24.22
C GLU A 207 3.66 -5.50 -23.91
N LEU A 208 3.31 -5.66 -22.64
CA LEU A 208 2.01 -6.19 -22.22
C LEU A 208 0.90 -5.13 -22.17
N VAL A 209 1.25 -3.85 -22.20
CA VAL A 209 0.27 -2.76 -22.16
C VAL A 209 -0.64 -2.80 -23.38
N ARG A 210 -1.94 -2.66 -23.16
CA ARG A 210 -2.96 -2.62 -24.22
C ARG A 210 -3.85 -1.41 -23.99
N LEU A 211 -3.84 -0.49 -24.94
CA LEU A 211 -4.64 0.73 -24.90
C LEU A 211 -5.80 0.64 -25.90
N PRO A 212 -6.87 1.42 -25.68
CA PRO A 212 -7.97 1.56 -26.64
C PRO A 212 -7.48 2.05 -28.02
N GLU A 213 -8.26 1.76 -29.04
CA GLU A 213 -7.98 2.24 -30.41
C GLU A 213 -7.78 3.76 -30.44
N GLY A 214 -6.74 4.20 -31.16
CA GLY A 214 -6.35 5.60 -31.26
C GLY A 214 -5.40 6.11 -30.17
N LEU A 215 -5.04 5.28 -29.21
CA LEU A 215 -4.01 5.59 -28.22
C LEU A 215 -2.79 4.67 -28.41
N GLU A 216 -1.60 5.26 -28.41
CA GLU A 216 -0.35 4.53 -28.47
C GLU A 216 0.33 4.46 -27.08
N PRO A 217 1.01 3.36 -26.76
CA PRO A 217 1.78 3.25 -25.54
C PRO A 217 2.94 4.25 -25.50
N ASP A 218 2.88 5.18 -24.55
CA ASP A 218 4.00 6.09 -24.26
C ASP A 218 5.06 5.32 -23.45
N ARG A 219 6.03 4.74 -24.17
CA ARG A 219 7.04 3.84 -23.58
C ARG A 219 7.88 4.50 -22.49
N GLU A 220 8.21 5.78 -22.65
CA GLU A 220 8.99 6.51 -21.65
C GLU A 220 8.19 6.74 -20.38
N PHE A 221 6.96 7.20 -20.51
CA PHE A 221 6.04 7.37 -19.37
C PHE A 221 5.77 6.04 -18.66
N LEU A 222 5.48 4.97 -19.40
CA LEU A 222 5.23 3.64 -18.83
C LEU A 222 6.46 3.10 -18.09
N ARG A 223 7.66 3.25 -18.68
CA ARG A 223 8.91 2.87 -18.02
C ARG A 223 9.09 3.62 -16.71
N ARG A 224 8.87 4.93 -16.72
CA ARG A 224 8.95 5.76 -15.51
C ARG A 224 7.94 5.31 -14.44
N CYS A 225 6.70 5.01 -14.82
CA CYS A 225 5.69 4.49 -13.89
C CYS A 225 6.12 3.17 -13.25
N LEU A 226 6.64 2.22 -14.05
CA LEU A 226 7.14 0.93 -13.58
C LEU A 226 8.32 1.10 -12.62
N LEU A 227 9.32 1.90 -12.99
CA LEU A 227 10.48 2.17 -12.13
C LEU A 227 10.05 2.82 -10.81
N MET A 228 9.14 3.80 -10.83
CA MET A 228 8.63 4.42 -9.60
C MET A 228 7.96 3.42 -8.66
N MET A 229 7.18 2.47 -9.20
CA MET A 229 6.54 1.43 -8.37
C MET A 229 7.57 0.60 -7.61
N TYR A 230 8.70 0.28 -8.23
CA TYR A 230 9.77 -0.50 -7.59
C TYR A 230 10.70 0.35 -6.72
N ALA A 231 10.90 1.63 -7.02
CA ALA A 231 11.76 2.54 -6.24
C ALA A 231 11.10 3.02 -4.93
N ASN A 232 9.79 3.27 -4.95
CA ASN A 232 9.06 3.85 -3.81
C ASN A 232 9.19 3.08 -2.48
N PRO A 233 9.25 1.74 -2.44
CA PRO A 233 9.52 1.02 -1.19
C PRO A 233 10.87 1.37 -0.56
N VAL A 234 11.94 1.59 -1.37
CA VAL A 234 13.24 2.05 -0.87
C VAL A 234 13.12 3.42 -0.25
N LEU A 235 12.50 4.36 -0.97
CA LEU A 235 12.29 5.74 -0.51
C LEU A 235 11.47 5.79 0.78
N SER A 236 10.42 4.97 0.88
CA SER A 236 9.59 4.88 2.08
C SER A 236 10.37 4.38 3.28
N LYS A 237 11.18 3.33 3.08
CA LYS A 237 12.04 2.78 4.15
C LYS A 237 13.12 3.76 4.59
N LEU A 238 13.85 4.36 3.65
CA LEU A 238 14.89 5.36 3.95
C LEU A 238 14.31 6.56 4.70
N LYS A 239 13.16 7.07 4.28
CA LYS A 239 12.47 8.15 4.99
C LYS A 239 12.18 7.77 6.44
N THR A 240 11.63 6.58 6.66
CA THR A 240 11.33 6.07 8.00
C THR A 240 12.58 5.96 8.87
N GLU A 241 13.69 5.47 8.32
CA GLU A 241 14.97 5.35 9.02
C GLU A 241 15.55 6.73 9.41
N LEU A 242 15.43 7.72 8.54
CA LEU A 242 15.87 9.10 8.83
C LEU A 242 15.04 9.73 9.95
N GLU A 243 13.72 9.57 9.90
CA GLU A 243 12.81 10.08 10.94
C GLU A 243 13.01 9.40 12.31
N THR A 244 13.56 8.18 12.34
CA THR A 244 13.87 7.48 13.59
C THR A 244 15.17 7.95 14.23
N ARG A 245 16.08 8.53 13.43
CA ARG A 245 17.40 9.00 13.89
C ARG A 245 17.41 10.49 14.31
N ALA A 246 16.36 11.22 13.95
CA ALA A 246 16.20 12.65 14.25
C ALA A 246 15.51 12.89 15.60
#